data_96392742fe89b3e62cd8dcc0c9319800
#
_entry.id   96392742fe89b3e62cd8dcc0c9319800
#
_cell.length_a   1.000
_cell.length_b   1.000
_cell.length_c   1.000
_cell.angle_alpha   90.00
_cell.angle_beta   90.00
_cell.angle_gamma   90.00
#
_symmetry.space_group_name_H-M   'P 1'
#
loop_
_entity.id
_entity.type
_entity.pdbx_description
1 polymer ?
#
loop_
_entity_poly.entity_id
_entity_poly.type
_entity_poly.pdbx_seq_one_letter_code
_entity_poly.pdbx_strand_id
1 'polypeptide(L)'
;MSEKLKVVSLFCGCGGSDLGLLGGFEYLGQTYPKLPFEIVYALDFDKFAVQTYNANFEHPAICDDIKNLNIQELDDFDLLLGGFPCQSFSTVNPSKDTNDARANLYKELVKVLQIKQPKYFVFENVKGLMTLQKGKILQKVLTEFKQAGYEVQYKLLLAANFGIPQKRERVFMVGVRKDIQKHYTFPMETHAEQPNLYQKPFVKLEKIITTLAIDNPK
;
A
#
# COMPACT_ATOMS: atom_id res chain seq x y z
N MET A 1 15.11 -8.28 -22.34
CA MET A 1 14.12 -8.22 -21.21
C MET A 1 14.33 -6.88 -20.55
N SER A 2 13.29 -6.10 -20.34
CA SER A 2 13.41 -4.84 -19.59
C SER A 2 13.88 -5.14 -18.17
N GLU A 3 14.78 -4.33 -17.65
CA GLU A 3 15.23 -4.41 -16.27
C GLU A 3 14.03 -4.27 -15.33
N LYS A 4 13.92 -5.15 -14.33
CA LYS A 4 12.85 -5.07 -13.35
C LYS A 4 13.10 -3.92 -12.40
N LEU A 5 12.03 -3.24 -11.98
CA LEU A 5 12.11 -2.24 -10.92
C LEU A 5 12.18 -2.94 -9.55
N LYS A 6 13.22 -2.60 -8.79
CA LYS A 6 13.44 -3.12 -7.44
C LYS A 6 12.51 -2.43 -6.43
N VAL A 7 11.88 -3.20 -5.58
CA VAL A 7 10.87 -2.74 -4.63
C VAL A 7 11.28 -3.10 -3.21
N VAL A 8 11.23 -2.11 -2.32
CA VAL A 8 11.26 -2.31 -0.87
C VAL A 8 9.84 -2.15 -0.34
N SER A 9 9.34 -3.18 0.35
CA SER A 9 7.99 -3.22 0.92
C SER A 9 8.07 -3.15 2.45
N LEU A 10 7.61 -2.05 3.02
CA LEU A 10 7.60 -1.81 4.47
C LEU A 10 6.15 -1.79 4.98
N PHE A 11 5.91 -2.39 6.16
CA PHE A 11 4.56 -2.69 6.64
C PHE A 11 3.82 -3.61 5.65
N CYS A 12 4.52 -4.63 5.13
CA CYS A 12 4.03 -5.47 4.05
C CYS A 12 2.82 -6.35 4.45
N GLY A 13 2.60 -6.56 5.76
CA GLY A 13 1.54 -7.43 6.24
C GLY A 13 1.64 -8.84 5.66
N CYS A 14 0.52 -9.39 5.19
CA CYS A 14 0.49 -10.68 4.50
C CYS A 14 0.76 -10.57 2.97
N GLY A 15 1.19 -9.41 2.45
CA GLY A 15 1.62 -9.24 1.07
C GLY A 15 0.54 -8.84 0.07
N GLY A 16 -0.63 -8.38 0.53
CA GLY A 16 -1.72 -8.04 -0.41
C GLY A 16 -1.35 -6.94 -1.41
N SER A 17 -0.64 -5.90 -0.98
CA SER A 17 -0.15 -4.83 -1.87
C SER A 17 0.94 -5.33 -2.82
N ASP A 18 1.83 -6.19 -2.31
CA ASP A 18 2.92 -6.78 -3.08
C ASP A 18 2.38 -7.69 -4.18
N LEU A 19 1.38 -8.53 -3.89
CA LEU A 19 0.71 -9.35 -4.89
C LEU A 19 0.09 -8.49 -5.99
N GLY A 20 -0.62 -7.43 -5.61
CA GLY A 20 -1.21 -6.49 -6.57
C GLY A 20 -0.18 -5.80 -7.46
N LEU A 21 0.99 -5.46 -6.90
CA LEU A 21 2.09 -4.85 -7.64
C LEU A 21 2.79 -5.85 -8.57
N LEU A 22 3.03 -7.08 -8.10
CA LEU A 22 3.73 -8.11 -8.90
C LEU A 22 2.86 -8.66 -10.03
N GLY A 23 1.54 -8.72 -9.85
CA GLY A 23 0.65 -9.44 -10.77
C GLY A 23 0.94 -10.95 -10.80
N GLY A 24 0.65 -11.62 -11.92
CA GLY A 24 0.91 -13.04 -12.11
C GLY A 24 -0.14 -13.95 -11.47
N PHE A 25 -1.38 -13.48 -11.34
CA PHE A 25 -2.48 -14.25 -10.76
C PHE A 25 -3.75 -14.17 -11.61
N GLU A 26 -4.68 -15.04 -11.33
CA GLU A 26 -6.04 -15.03 -11.91
C GLU A 26 -7.05 -14.61 -10.85
N TYR A 27 -8.03 -13.79 -11.27
CA TYR A 27 -9.15 -13.41 -10.44
C TYR A 27 -10.43 -13.30 -11.27
N LEU A 28 -11.46 -14.03 -10.90
CA LEU A 28 -12.76 -14.10 -11.58
C LEU A 28 -12.65 -14.37 -13.11
N GLY A 29 -11.76 -15.28 -13.50
CA GLY A 29 -11.51 -15.65 -14.90
C GLY A 29 -10.77 -14.58 -15.70
N GLN A 30 -10.20 -13.57 -15.06
CA GLN A 30 -9.32 -12.61 -15.66
C GLN A 30 -7.88 -12.86 -15.20
N THR A 31 -6.97 -13.02 -16.16
CA THR A 31 -5.53 -13.14 -15.90
C THR A 31 -4.92 -11.75 -15.74
N TYR A 32 -4.20 -11.56 -14.65
CA TYR A 32 -3.39 -10.37 -14.38
C TYR A 32 -1.93 -10.74 -14.67
N PRO A 33 -1.32 -10.19 -15.74
CA PRO A 33 0.03 -10.58 -16.13
C PRO A 33 1.06 -10.20 -15.07
N LYS A 34 2.17 -10.93 -15.04
CA LYS A 34 3.31 -10.57 -14.20
C LYS A 34 3.89 -9.23 -14.66
N LEU A 35 4.03 -8.29 -13.73
CA LEU A 35 4.57 -6.96 -13.98
C LEU A 35 6.08 -6.92 -13.73
N PRO A 36 6.82 -5.95 -14.29
CA PRO A 36 8.27 -5.90 -14.20
C PRO A 36 8.76 -5.33 -12.87
N PHE A 37 8.27 -5.89 -11.76
CA PHE A 37 8.69 -5.54 -10.41
C PHE A 37 9.36 -6.75 -9.73
N GLU A 38 10.25 -6.46 -8.79
CA GLU A 38 10.92 -7.46 -7.97
C GLU A 38 11.02 -6.94 -6.54
N ILE A 39 10.44 -7.67 -5.59
CA ILE A 39 10.60 -7.35 -4.16
C ILE A 39 12.01 -7.78 -3.77
N VAL A 40 12.83 -6.82 -3.33
CA VAL A 40 14.21 -7.07 -2.88
C VAL A 40 14.33 -6.97 -1.36
N TYR A 41 13.34 -6.41 -0.69
CA TYR A 41 13.26 -6.34 0.77
C TYR A 41 11.80 -6.20 1.20
N ALA A 42 11.38 -6.97 2.19
CA ALA A 42 10.05 -6.87 2.79
C ALA A 42 10.14 -6.94 4.33
N LEU A 43 9.38 -6.12 5.04
CA LEU A 43 9.41 -6.06 6.50
C LEU A 43 8.02 -5.77 7.07
N ASP A 44 7.66 -6.54 8.11
CA ASP A 44 6.51 -6.25 8.98
C ASP A 44 6.82 -6.73 10.41
N PHE A 45 6.18 -6.11 11.40
CA PHE A 45 6.39 -6.50 12.80
C PHE A 45 5.47 -7.64 13.25
N ASP A 46 4.36 -7.90 12.53
CA ASP A 46 3.39 -8.95 12.88
C ASP A 46 3.88 -10.32 12.40
N LYS A 47 4.23 -11.17 13.37
CA LYS A 47 4.74 -12.52 13.12
C LYS A 47 3.78 -13.37 12.26
N PHE A 48 2.48 -13.27 12.48
CA PHE A 48 1.51 -14.11 11.75
C PHE A 48 1.29 -13.59 10.33
N ALA A 49 1.31 -12.28 10.14
CA ALA A 49 1.29 -11.69 8.82
C ALA A 49 2.53 -12.11 8.02
N VAL A 50 3.73 -12.01 8.61
CA VAL A 50 4.98 -12.45 7.99
C VAL A 50 4.99 -13.95 7.67
N GLN A 51 4.46 -14.79 8.54
CA GLN A 51 4.31 -16.22 8.22
C GLN A 51 3.43 -16.46 6.99
N THR A 52 2.32 -15.74 6.88
CA THR A 52 1.45 -15.80 5.70
C THR A 52 2.16 -15.27 4.46
N TYR A 53 2.89 -14.16 4.59
CA TYR A 53 3.70 -13.61 3.50
C TYR A 53 4.69 -14.66 2.98
N ASN A 54 5.49 -15.22 3.87
CA ASN A 54 6.55 -16.17 3.53
C ASN A 54 6.05 -17.51 2.96
N ALA A 55 4.77 -17.85 3.21
CA ALA A 55 4.13 -19.00 2.59
C ALA A 55 3.68 -18.74 1.13
N ASN A 56 3.60 -17.46 0.69
CA ASN A 56 3.03 -17.08 -0.60
C ASN A 56 3.99 -16.36 -1.54
N PHE A 57 5.13 -15.87 -1.06
CA PHE A 57 6.09 -15.10 -1.87
C PHE A 57 7.46 -15.77 -1.90
N GLU A 58 8.12 -15.66 -3.06
CA GLU A 58 9.49 -16.20 -3.24
C GLU A 58 10.52 -15.44 -2.38
N HIS A 59 10.38 -14.10 -2.30
CA HIS A 59 11.22 -13.28 -1.43
C HIS A 59 10.63 -13.25 -0.02
N PRO A 60 11.35 -13.70 1.02
CA PRO A 60 10.82 -13.72 2.39
C PRO A 60 10.74 -12.30 2.97
N ALA A 61 9.69 -12.05 3.76
CA ALA A 61 9.61 -10.89 4.63
C ALA A 61 10.35 -11.14 5.95
N ILE A 62 10.94 -10.07 6.48
CA ILE A 62 11.61 -10.04 7.78
C ILE A 62 10.59 -9.63 8.85
N CYS A 63 10.56 -10.37 9.96
CA CYS A 63 9.71 -10.04 11.10
C CYS A 63 10.50 -9.18 12.09
N ASP A 64 10.35 -7.86 12.00
CA ASP A 64 11.04 -6.92 12.90
C ASP A 64 10.29 -5.58 12.99
N ASP A 65 10.60 -4.76 14.02
CA ASP A 65 10.11 -3.38 14.10
C ASP A 65 10.90 -2.50 13.11
N ILE A 66 10.17 -1.72 12.32
CA ILE A 66 10.78 -0.77 11.35
C ILE A 66 11.80 0.19 12.00
N LYS A 67 11.70 0.44 13.28
CA LYS A 67 12.65 1.26 14.03
C LYS A 67 14.04 0.63 14.14
N ASN A 68 14.13 -0.70 13.99
CA ASN A 68 15.38 -1.43 13.99
C ASN A 68 16.02 -1.50 12.59
N LEU A 69 15.30 -1.03 11.55
CA LEU A 69 15.78 -1.06 10.18
C LEU A 69 17.03 -0.18 10.03
N ASN A 70 18.15 -0.79 9.69
CA ASN A 70 19.33 -0.05 9.24
C ASN A 70 19.15 0.37 7.77
N ILE A 71 18.62 1.58 7.56
CA ILE A 71 18.29 2.09 6.23
C ILE A 71 19.55 2.15 5.34
N GLN A 72 20.74 2.34 5.90
CA GLN A 72 21.99 2.44 5.13
C GLN A 72 22.36 1.09 4.47
N GLU A 73 22.00 -0.01 5.09
CA GLU A 73 22.29 -1.37 4.60
C GLU A 73 21.32 -1.85 3.51
N LEU A 74 20.21 -1.14 3.29
CA LEU A 74 19.35 -1.44 2.14
C LEU A 74 20.13 -1.19 0.85
N ASP A 75 20.06 -2.12 -0.09
CA ASP A 75 20.51 -1.88 -1.46
C ASP A 75 19.71 -0.74 -2.12
N ASP A 76 20.20 -0.20 -3.22
CA ASP A 76 19.44 0.77 -4.01
C ASP A 76 18.23 0.11 -4.65
N PHE A 77 17.10 0.82 -4.62
CA PHE A 77 15.82 0.36 -5.14
C PHE A 77 15.03 1.50 -5.80
N ASP A 78 14.04 1.13 -6.60
CA ASP A 78 13.30 2.08 -7.43
C ASP A 78 11.99 2.53 -6.80
N LEU A 79 11.30 1.64 -6.07
CA LEU A 79 9.97 1.86 -5.51
C LEU A 79 9.92 1.51 -4.02
N LEU A 80 9.44 2.44 -3.21
CA LEU A 80 9.05 2.18 -1.83
C LEU A 80 7.54 1.92 -1.74
N LEU A 81 7.17 0.71 -1.34
CA LEU A 81 5.79 0.32 -1.08
C LEU A 81 5.55 0.29 0.42
N GLY A 82 4.37 0.75 0.89
CA GLY A 82 4.08 0.70 2.32
C GLY A 82 2.67 1.10 2.71
N GLY A 83 2.29 0.67 3.93
CA GLY A 83 1.01 0.99 4.55
C GLY A 83 1.16 1.24 6.04
N PHE A 84 1.64 2.43 6.43
CA PHE A 84 1.87 2.73 7.84
C PHE A 84 0.58 2.77 8.66
N PRO A 85 0.59 2.29 9.94
CA PRO A 85 -0.61 2.24 10.78
C PRO A 85 -1.11 3.65 11.14
N CYS A 86 -2.44 3.85 11.01
CA CYS A 86 -3.12 5.12 11.34
C CYS A 86 -3.68 5.14 12.77
N GLN A 87 -3.62 4.03 13.51
CA GLN A 87 -4.31 3.86 14.80
C GLN A 87 -3.85 4.85 15.87
N SER A 88 -2.64 5.32 15.80
CA SER A 88 -2.06 6.29 16.72
C SER A 88 -2.56 7.72 16.55
N PHE A 89 -3.20 8.03 15.43
CA PHE A 89 -3.83 9.33 15.23
C PHE A 89 -5.30 9.36 15.71
N SER A 90 -5.96 8.20 15.90
CA SER A 90 -7.38 8.09 16.24
C SER A 90 -7.65 8.12 17.76
N THR A 91 -6.66 7.87 18.59
CA THR A 91 -6.77 7.83 20.06
C THR A 91 -6.18 9.07 20.73
N VAL A 92 -6.26 10.24 20.10
CA VAL A 92 -5.93 11.49 20.79
C VAL A 92 -7.08 11.82 21.73
N ASN A 93 -7.08 11.15 22.89
CA ASN A 93 -7.66 11.70 24.08
C ASN A 93 -6.82 12.95 24.42
N PRO A 94 -7.38 14.17 24.53
CA PRO A 94 -6.61 15.40 24.75
C PRO A 94 -5.76 15.40 26.03
N SER A 95 -5.90 14.39 26.88
CA SER A 95 -5.21 14.22 28.15
C SER A 95 -4.13 13.12 28.17
N LYS A 96 -3.83 12.47 27.03
CA LYS A 96 -2.77 11.47 26.96
C LYS A 96 -1.67 11.89 25.99
N ASP A 97 -0.46 11.84 26.51
CA ASP A 97 0.87 12.06 25.98
C ASP A 97 0.95 11.99 24.44
N THR A 98 1.39 13.09 23.83
CA THR A 98 1.69 13.23 22.40
C THR A 98 2.87 12.35 21.93
N ASN A 99 3.35 11.46 22.79
CA ASN A 99 4.45 10.52 22.60
C ASN A 99 4.01 9.08 22.28
N ASP A 100 2.81 8.84 21.75
CA ASP A 100 2.48 7.51 21.24
C ASP A 100 3.48 7.16 20.12
N ALA A 101 4.38 6.24 20.44
CA ALA A 101 5.47 5.80 19.55
C ALA A 101 4.96 5.31 18.17
N ARG A 102 3.67 4.94 18.08
CA ARG A 102 3.00 4.52 16.85
C ARG A 102 2.52 5.70 15.98
N ALA A 103 2.26 6.86 16.60
CA ALA A 103 1.81 8.07 15.87
C ALA A 103 2.83 8.59 14.85
N ASN A 104 4.07 8.17 14.97
CA ASN A 104 5.18 8.69 14.18
C ASN A 104 5.78 7.66 13.19
N LEU A 105 5.16 6.46 13.02
CA LEU A 105 5.75 5.42 12.16
C LEU A 105 5.85 5.84 10.68
N TYR A 106 5.00 6.74 10.20
CA TYR A 106 5.18 7.31 8.86
C TYR A 106 6.51 8.07 8.71
N LYS A 107 7.09 8.56 9.81
CA LYS A 107 8.40 9.24 9.78
C LYS A 107 9.54 8.29 9.43
N GLU A 108 9.38 7.00 9.73
CA GLU A 108 10.37 6.01 9.29
C GLU A 108 10.36 5.90 7.75
N LEU A 109 9.18 5.95 7.11
CA LEU A 109 9.09 6.04 5.66
C LEU A 109 9.71 7.34 5.13
N VAL A 110 9.48 8.48 5.81
CA VAL A 110 10.13 9.76 5.45
C VAL A 110 11.66 9.64 5.50
N LYS A 111 12.21 8.99 6.53
CA LYS A 111 13.67 8.76 6.64
C LYS A 111 14.20 7.92 5.46
N VAL A 112 13.48 6.83 5.12
CA VAL A 112 13.85 6.00 3.96
C VAL A 112 13.83 6.83 2.67
N LEU A 113 12.78 7.63 2.45
CA LEU A 113 12.69 8.53 1.31
C LEU A 113 13.83 9.54 1.25
N GLN A 114 14.23 10.10 2.39
CA GLN A 114 15.32 11.10 2.47
C GLN A 114 16.70 10.49 2.23
N ILE A 115 16.93 9.27 2.72
CA ILE A 115 18.27 8.63 2.67
C ILE A 115 18.46 7.89 1.34
N LYS A 116 17.48 7.08 0.92
CA LYS A 116 17.59 6.22 -0.26
C LYS A 116 17.09 6.85 -1.56
N GLN A 117 16.22 7.87 -1.46
CA GLN A 117 15.75 8.60 -2.63
C GLN A 117 15.22 7.70 -3.77
N PRO A 118 14.35 6.68 -3.52
CA PRO A 118 13.80 5.88 -4.58
C PRO A 118 13.07 6.73 -5.62
N LYS A 119 12.93 6.23 -6.84
CA LYS A 119 12.26 6.98 -7.93
C LYS A 119 10.79 7.24 -7.64
N TYR A 120 10.14 6.27 -6.97
CA TYR A 120 8.71 6.27 -6.69
C TYR A 120 8.41 5.80 -5.28
N PHE A 121 7.26 6.19 -4.76
CA PHE A 121 6.65 5.50 -3.63
C PHE A 121 5.14 5.32 -3.82
N VAL A 122 4.59 4.28 -3.23
CA VAL A 122 3.14 4.05 -3.12
C VAL A 122 2.83 3.71 -1.67
N PHE A 123 2.03 4.55 -1.02
CA PHE A 123 1.59 4.33 0.35
C PHE A 123 0.07 4.23 0.42
N GLU A 124 -0.41 3.26 1.20
CA GLU A 124 -1.82 3.05 1.47
C GLU A 124 -2.15 3.44 2.91
N ASN A 125 -3.35 3.96 3.13
CA ASN A 125 -3.86 4.19 4.47
C ASN A 125 -5.40 4.14 4.51
N VAL A 126 -5.95 4.08 5.71
CA VAL A 126 -7.41 4.11 5.90
C VAL A 126 -8.00 5.50 5.59
N LYS A 127 -9.28 5.55 5.16
CA LYS A 127 -10.04 6.78 4.90
C LYS A 127 -9.94 7.79 6.06
N GLY A 128 -9.90 7.28 7.32
CA GLY A 128 -9.81 8.10 8.52
C GLY A 128 -8.64 9.10 8.51
N LEU A 129 -7.51 8.78 7.84
CA LEU A 129 -6.37 9.69 7.71
C LEU A 129 -6.77 11.04 7.10
N MET A 130 -7.76 11.07 6.21
CA MET A 130 -8.23 12.28 5.53
C MET A 130 -9.02 13.21 6.45
N THR A 131 -9.67 12.68 7.48
CA THR A 131 -10.56 13.43 8.37
C THR A 131 -9.94 13.76 9.72
N LEU A 132 -8.87 13.07 10.10
CA LEU A 132 -8.18 13.26 11.37
C LEU A 132 -7.74 14.72 11.56
N GLN A 133 -8.09 15.26 12.72
CA GLN A 133 -7.85 16.67 13.07
C GLN A 133 -8.29 17.63 11.94
N LYS A 134 -9.47 17.41 11.35
CA LYS A 134 -10.00 18.20 10.22
C LYS A 134 -9.03 18.22 9.01
N GLY A 135 -8.36 17.09 8.73
CA GLY A 135 -7.44 16.93 7.60
C GLY A 135 -6.01 17.40 7.86
N LYS A 136 -5.70 18.00 9.00
CA LYS A 136 -4.37 18.53 9.31
C LYS A 136 -3.27 17.45 9.30
N ILE A 137 -3.62 16.23 9.72
CA ILE A 137 -2.66 15.11 9.74
C ILE A 137 -2.24 14.72 8.32
N LEU A 138 -3.19 14.54 7.42
CA LEU A 138 -2.87 14.24 6.02
C LEU A 138 -2.01 15.34 5.40
N GLN A 139 -2.37 16.62 5.62
CA GLN A 139 -1.59 17.75 5.10
C GLN A 139 -0.15 17.74 5.63
N LYS A 140 0.04 17.44 6.92
CA LYS A 140 1.38 17.30 7.51
C LYS A 140 2.18 16.20 6.82
N VAL A 141 1.61 15.00 6.69
CA VAL A 141 2.25 13.85 6.04
C VAL A 141 2.64 14.18 4.59
N LEU A 142 1.71 14.75 3.81
CA LEU A 142 1.98 15.17 2.43
C LEU A 142 3.08 16.23 2.34
N THR A 143 3.12 17.16 3.29
CA THR A 143 4.17 18.20 3.35
C THR A 143 5.54 17.58 3.57
N GLU A 144 5.66 16.63 4.51
CA GLU A 144 6.93 15.96 4.81
C GLU A 144 7.43 15.13 3.60
N PHE A 145 6.53 14.45 2.87
CA PHE A 145 6.91 13.74 1.62
C PHE A 145 7.36 14.71 0.52
N LYS A 146 6.69 15.87 0.39
CA LYS A 146 7.11 16.91 -0.58
C LYS A 146 8.47 17.51 -0.22
N GLN A 147 8.76 17.68 1.08
CA GLN A 147 10.06 18.15 1.59
C GLN A 147 11.14 17.10 1.38
N ALA A 148 10.81 15.81 1.41
CA ALA A 148 11.73 14.73 1.06
C ALA A 148 12.10 14.68 -0.44
N GLY A 149 11.53 15.55 -1.28
CA GLY A 149 11.90 15.69 -2.70
C GLY A 149 10.90 15.11 -3.70
N TYR A 150 9.68 14.80 -3.28
CA TYR A 150 8.69 14.16 -4.14
C TYR A 150 7.56 15.10 -4.56
N GLU A 151 7.04 14.89 -5.76
CA GLU A 151 5.72 15.34 -6.14
C GLU A 151 4.72 14.26 -5.70
N VAL A 152 3.71 14.65 -4.89
CA VAL A 152 2.80 13.70 -4.27
C VAL A 152 1.37 13.95 -4.69
N GLN A 153 0.73 12.91 -5.19
CA GLN A 153 -0.69 12.87 -5.47
C GLN A 153 -1.36 11.87 -4.53
N TYR A 154 -2.61 12.14 -4.16
CA TYR A 154 -3.40 11.20 -3.36
C TYR A 154 -4.84 11.14 -3.83
N LYS A 155 -5.47 9.99 -3.67
CA LYS A 155 -6.88 9.75 -3.99
C LYS A 155 -7.48 8.73 -3.03
N LEU A 156 -8.73 8.97 -2.63
CA LEU A 156 -9.54 7.95 -1.97
C LEU A 156 -10.10 7.01 -3.04
N LEU A 157 -9.79 5.72 -2.91
CA LEU A 157 -10.26 4.69 -3.82
C LEU A 157 -11.20 3.74 -3.09
N LEU A 158 -12.29 3.35 -3.77
CA LEU A 158 -13.22 2.33 -3.32
C LEU A 158 -12.92 1.02 -4.07
N ALA A 159 -12.57 -0.05 -3.36
CA ALA A 159 -12.20 -1.33 -3.97
C ALA A 159 -13.29 -1.89 -4.91
N ALA A 160 -14.58 -1.67 -4.58
CA ALA A 160 -15.69 -2.07 -5.42
C ALA A 160 -15.66 -1.41 -6.80
N ASN A 161 -15.11 -0.19 -6.93
CA ASN A 161 -14.98 0.52 -8.20
C ASN A 161 -13.94 -0.12 -9.14
N PHE A 162 -13.17 -1.08 -8.62
CA PHE A 162 -12.14 -1.82 -9.36
C PHE A 162 -12.45 -3.32 -9.47
N GLY A 163 -13.70 -3.72 -9.20
CA GLY A 163 -14.17 -5.09 -9.37
C GLY A 163 -13.93 -6.02 -8.17
N ILE A 164 -13.56 -5.47 -7.02
CA ILE A 164 -13.46 -6.23 -5.77
C ILE A 164 -14.83 -6.21 -5.07
N PRO A 165 -15.42 -7.34 -4.64
CA PRO A 165 -16.74 -7.41 -4.00
C PRO A 165 -16.68 -6.98 -2.53
N GLN A 166 -16.06 -5.83 -2.28
CA GLN A 166 -15.91 -5.26 -0.95
C GLN A 166 -16.02 -3.74 -0.99
N LYS A 167 -16.89 -3.17 -0.18
CA LYS A 167 -16.97 -1.72 0.05
C LYS A 167 -15.83 -1.29 0.99
N ARG A 168 -14.59 -1.32 0.50
CA ARG A 168 -13.36 -0.94 1.22
C ARG A 168 -12.79 0.34 0.63
N GLU A 169 -12.81 1.41 1.42
CA GLU A 169 -12.20 2.69 1.03
C GLU A 169 -10.79 2.83 1.61
N ARG A 170 -9.84 3.21 0.74
CA ARG A 170 -8.45 3.45 1.13
C ARG A 170 -7.91 4.69 0.43
N VAL A 171 -7.14 5.47 1.15
CA VAL A 171 -6.38 6.56 0.56
C VAL A 171 -5.04 6.03 0.07
N PHE A 172 -4.77 6.24 -1.21
CA PHE A 172 -3.48 5.97 -1.80
C PHE A 172 -2.74 7.28 -2.01
N MET A 173 -1.47 7.29 -1.65
CA MET A 173 -0.54 8.39 -1.87
C MET A 173 0.57 7.88 -2.78
N VAL A 174 0.75 8.51 -3.93
CA VAL A 174 1.80 8.16 -4.90
C VAL A 174 2.74 9.33 -5.04
N GLY A 175 4.01 9.08 -4.83
CA GLY A 175 5.08 10.06 -5.00
C GLY A 175 5.98 9.71 -6.16
N VAL A 176 6.30 10.73 -6.94
CA VAL A 176 7.30 10.69 -8.01
C VAL A 176 8.41 11.66 -7.63
N ARG A 177 9.68 11.20 -7.64
CA ARG A 177 10.81 12.07 -7.32
C ARG A 177 10.89 13.21 -8.34
N LYS A 178 11.09 14.41 -7.88
CA LYS A 178 10.94 15.66 -8.68
C LYS A 178 11.85 15.72 -9.90
N ASP A 179 13.04 15.10 -9.85
CA ASP A 179 13.99 15.06 -10.97
C ASP A 179 13.48 14.23 -12.17
N ILE A 180 12.52 13.32 -11.95
CA ILE A 180 11.93 12.46 -12.99
C ILE A 180 11.01 13.25 -13.93
N GLN A 181 10.43 14.37 -13.46
CA GLN A 181 9.57 15.27 -14.25
C GLN A 181 8.35 14.54 -14.88
N LYS A 182 7.79 13.54 -14.17
CA LYS A 182 6.59 12.80 -14.60
C LYS A 182 5.49 12.95 -13.55
N HIS A 183 4.26 13.05 -14.02
CA HIS A 183 3.07 13.06 -13.19
C HIS A 183 2.44 11.66 -13.15
N TYR A 184 2.00 11.24 -11.98
CA TYR A 184 1.20 10.03 -11.83
C TYR A 184 -0.28 10.35 -12.09
N THR A 185 -0.98 9.45 -12.76
CA THR A 185 -2.42 9.54 -12.95
C THR A 185 -3.08 8.30 -12.40
N PHE A 186 -4.02 8.47 -11.46
CA PHE A 186 -4.78 7.35 -10.91
C PHE A 186 -5.61 6.66 -11.99
N PRO A 187 -5.75 5.33 -11.93
CA PRO A 187 -6.55 4.59 -12.88
C PRO A 187 -8.02 5.02 -12.83
N MET A 188 -8.71 4.89 -13.96
CA MET A 188 -10.14 5.09 -14.05
C MET A 188 -10.88 3.93 -13.39
N GLU A 189 -12.00 4.24 -12.75
CA GLU A 189 -12.87 3.26 -12.15
C GLU A 189 -13.56 2.42 -13.21
N THR A 190 -13.43 1.10 -13.10
CA THR A 190 -13.95 0.13 -14.08
C THR A 190 -15.35 -0.40 -13.71
N HIS A 191 -15.79 -0.17 -12.47
CA HIS A 191 -17.07 -0.63 -11.94
C HIS A 191 -17.77 0.49 -11.18
N ALA A 192 -19.11 0.45 -11.12
CA ALA A 192 -19.92 1.37 -10.35
C ALA A 192 -21.21 0.70 -9.84
N GLU A 193 -21.84 1.29 -8.81
CA GLU A 193 -23.17 0.85 -8.34
C GLU A 193 -24.24 1.12 -9.40
N GLN A 194 -24.13 2.26 -10.10
CA GLN A 194 -24.91 2.64 -11.29
C GLN A 194 -23.93 2.86 -12.44
N PRO A 195 -23.63 1.81 -13.23
CA PRO A 195 -22.60 1.89 -14.25
C PRO A 195 -23.06 2.73 -15.46
N ASN A 196 -22.11 3.48 -16.04
CA ASN A 196 -22.27 4.11 -17.34
C ASN A 196 -21.78 3.19 -18.46
N LEU A 197 -21.70 3.68 -19.72
CA LEU A 197 -21.28 2.91 -20.89
C LEU A 197 -19.85 2.30 -20.77
N TYR A 198 -19.02 2.84 -19.93
CA TYR A 198 -17.61 2.42 -19.76
C TYR A 198 -17.35 1.61 -18.50
N GLN A 199 -18.36 1.43 -17.65
CA GLN A 199 -18.24 0.76 -16.37
C GLN A 199 -19.08 -0.49 -16.31
N LYS A 200 -18.63 -1.47 -15.55
CA LYS A 200 -19.40 -2.69 -15.21
C LYS A 200 -20.13 -2.47 -13.88
N PRO A 201 -21.21 -3.20 -13.60
CA PRO A 201 -21.82 -3.18 -12.27
C PRO A 201 -20.87 -3.79 -11.24
N PHE A 202 -21.05 -3.42 -9.97
CA PHE A 202 -20.29 -4.00 -8.87
C PHE A 202 -20.35 -5.53 -8.86
N VAL A 203 -19.23 -6.17 -8.60
CA VAL A 203 -19.16 -7.62 -8.45
C VAL A 203 -19.87 -8.00 -7.15
N LYS A 204 -20.83 -8.95 -7.25
CA LYS A 204 -21.53 -9.49 -6.09
C LYS A 204 -20.65 -10.52 -5.37
N LEU A 205 -20.68 -10.54 -4.04
CA LEU A 205 -19.94 -11.50 -3.22
C LEU A 205 -20.32 -12.94 -3.53
N GLU A 206 -21.60 -13.20 -3.83
CA GLU A 206 -22.12 -14.50 -4.25
C GLU A 206 -21.30 -15.13 -5.38
N LYS A 207 -20.88 -14.33 -6.37
CA LYS A 207 -20.07 -14.79 -7.51
C LYS A 207 -18.72 -15.37 -7.09
N ILE A 208 -18.17 -14.95 -5.95
CA ILE A 208 -16.89 -15.46 -5.44
C ILE A 208 -17.12 -16.69 -4.58
N ILE A 209 -18.11 -16.66 -3.68
CA ILE A 209 -18.39 -17.78 -2.78
C ILE A 209 -18.76 -19.04 -3.57
N THR A 210 -19.51 -18.89 -4.67
CA THR A 210 -19.89 -20.03 -5.50
C THR A 210 -18.73 -20.63 -6.31
N THR A 211 -17.64 -19.88 -6.51
CA THR A 211 -16.43 -20.41 -7.19
C THR A 211 -15.43 -21.04 -6.22
N LEU A 212 -15.54 -20.74 -4.92
CA LEU A 212 -14.79 -21.46 -3.91
C LEU A 212 -15.42 -22.84 -3.73
N ALA A 213 -14.74 -23.90 -4.15
CA ALA A 213 -15.11 -25.25 -3.76
C ALA A 213 -15.08 -25.31 -2.23
N ILE A 214 -16.25 -25.33 -1.60
CA ILE A 214 -16.37 -25.64 -0.19
C ILE A 214 -16.13 -27.15 -0.12
N ASP A 215 -14.88 -27.55 0.01
CA ASP A 215 -14.58 -28.92 0.42
C ASP A 215 -15.21 -29.12 1.80
N ASN A 216 -16.32 -29.85 1.82
CA ASN A 216 -16.94 -30.29 3.06
C ASN A 216 -15.88 -31.08 3.84
N PRO A 217 -15.42 -30.62 5.01
CA PRO A 217 -14.60 -31.46 5.85
C PRO A 217 -15.45 -32.67 6.25
N LYS A 218 -15.03 -33.84 5.79
CA LYS A 218 -15.55 -35.10 6.30
C LYS A 218 -15.18 -35.30 7.76
#